data_6ba9bc8ec1d2aab08208384d9704fd40
#
_entry.id   6ba9bc8ec1d2aab08208384d9704fd40
#
_cell.length_a   1.000
_cell.length_b   1.000
_cell.length_c   1.000
_cell.angle_alpha   90.00
_cell.angle_beta   90.00
_cell.angle_gamma   90.00
#
_symmetry.space_group_name_H-M   'P 1'
#
loop_
_entity.id
_entity.type
_entity.pdbx_description
1 polymer ?
#
loop_
_entity_poly.entity_id
_entity_poly.type
_entity_poly.pdbx_seq_one_letter_code
_entity_poly.pdbx_strand_id
1 'polypeptide(L)'
;FAKECPRETILIQNGFAPTFGAAWDSNSYAQQWSLVSGEPPTNIKEVVMDVLTAENHGFVVGDKVTVLAGATPATFTISGIAEFASVGSPGGATFALFEFKTAQRLLDSRGKVDLINVVIVNNFDINDVKYQISKLDSEFLNVINAQEAAAEQADSIKQGLDFFNTILNVFA
;
A
#
# COMPACT_ATOMS: atom_id res chain seq x y z
N PHE A 1 25.66 2.59 -31.58
CA PHE A 1 24.48 2.04 -30.86
C PHE A 1 24.94 1.54 -29.52
N ALA A 2 24.86 2.38 -28.49
CA ALA A 2 25.05 1.95 -27.11
C ALA A 2 23.76 1.23 -26.70
N LYS A 3 23.86 -0.07 -26.42
CA LYS A 3 22.82 -0.89 -25.86
C LYS A 3 22.77 -0.51 -24.39
N GLU A 4 21.80 0.31 -23.99
CA GLU A 4 21.56 0.60 -22.58
C GLU A 4 21.27 -0.72 -21.88
N CYS A 5 22.10 -1.02 -20.89
CA CYS A 5 21.90 -2.15 -20.00
C CYS A 5 20.65 -1.84 -19.17
N PRO A 6 19.64 -2.74 -19.10
CA PRO A 6 18.48 -2.50 -18.25
C PRO A 6 18.98 -2.30 -16.81
N ARG A 7 18.58 -1.20 -16.18
CA ARG A 7 18.87 -0.92 -14.78
C ARG A 7 18.13 -1.95 -13.93
N GLU A 8 18.82 -2.98 -13.54
CA GLU A 8 18.33 -3.94 -12.56
C GLU A 8 18.65 -3.37 -11.19
N THR A 9 17.70 -2.68 -10.60
CA THR A 9 17.89 -2.10 -9.27
C THR A 9 17.18 -2.98 -8.24
N ILE A 10 17.92 -3.43 -7.25
CA ILE A 10 17.40 -4.12 -6.09
C ILE A 10 16.74 -3.05 -5.20
N LEU A 11 15.44 -3.17 -4.91
CA LEU A 11 14.80 -2.40 -3.86
C LEU A 11 15.34 -2.88 -2.51
N ILE A 12 16.48 -2.34 -2.14
CA ILE A 12 17.02 -2.45 -0.79
C ILE A 12 16.50 -1.25 -0.02
N GLN A 13 16.05 -1.49 1.19
CA GLN A 13 15.72 -0.50 2.18
C GLN A 13 16.89 0.48 2.35
N ASN A 14 16.86 1.59 1.63
CA ASN A 14 17.85 2.66 1.78
C ASN A 14 17.23 3.77 2.63
N GLY A 15 17.53 3.75 3.94
CA GLY A 15 17.11 4.78 4.86
C GLY A 15 16.19 4.28 5.97
N PHE A 16 15.69 5.21 6.78
CA PHE A 16 14.80 4.94 7.91
C PHE A 16 13.33 4.72 7.51
N ALA A 17 12.98 4.95 6.24
CA ALA A 17 11.61 4.79 5.77
C ALA A 17 11.33 3.32 5.42
N PRO A 18 10.19 2.76 5.85
CA PRO A 18 9.82 1.39 5.56
C PRO A 18 9.44 1.18 4.09
N THR A 19 9.59 -0.08 3.63
CA THR A 19 9.09 -0.52 2.33
C THR A 19 7.88 -1.43 2.54
N PHE A 20 6.77 -1.12 1.89
CA PHE A 20 5.53 -1.87 1.97
C PHE A 20 5.18 -2.51 0.63
N GLY A 21 4.76 -3.78 0.70
CA GLY A 21 4.10 -4.46 -0.39
C GLY A 21 2.59 -4.50 -0.13
N ALA A 22 1.78 -4.22 -1.15
CA ALA A 22 0.34 -4.30 -1.04
C ALA A 22 -0.30 -4.80 -2.34
N ALA A 23 -1.58 -5.15 -2.30
CA ALA A 23 -2.36 -5.42 -3.48
C ALA A 23 -2.86 -4.11 -4.10
N TRP A 24 -2.83 -4.03 -5.44
CA TRP A 24 -3.54 -3.00 -6.16
C TRP A 24 -5.06 -3.23 -6.02
N ASP A 25 -5.76 -2.24 -5.52
CA ASP A 25 -7.23 -2.28 -5.48
C ASP A 25 -7.78 -1.83 -6.84
N SER A 26 -8.52 -2.72 -7.50
CA SER A 26 -9.19 -2.41 -8.77
C SER A 26 -10.55 -1.73 -8.58
N ASN A 27 -11.04 -1.60 -7.34
CA ASN A 27 -12.29 -0.94 -7.03
C ASN A 27 -12.10 0.58 -6.98
N SER A 28 -12.54 1.28 -8.02
CA SER A 28 -12.38 2.74 -8.15
C SER A 28 -13.02 3.56 -7.02
N TYR A 29 -14.00 3.02 -6.31
CA TYR A 29 -14.68 3.71 -5.19
C TYR A 29 -13.89 3.67 -3.87
N ALA A 30 -13.04 2.68 -3.70
CA ALA A 30 -12.26 2.48 -2.48
C ALA A 30 -10.76 2.69 -2.70
N GLN A 31 -10.35 2.98 -3.94
CA GLN A 31 -8.96 3.11 -4.34
C GLN A 31 -8.33 4.37 -3.76
N GLN A 32 -7.28 4.21 -3.00
CA GLN A 32 -6.48 5.29 -2.42
C GLN A 32 -5.29 5.68 -3.31
N TRP A 33 -4.97 4.85 -4.30
CA TRP A 33 -3.88 5.06 -5.24
C TRP A 33 -4.40 5.51 -6.59
N SER A 34 -3.81 6.58 -7.13
CA SER A 34 -4.11 7.11 -8.45
C SER A 34 -2.90 6.92 -9.36
N LEU A 35 -3.10 6.35 -10.55
CA LEU A 35 -2.03 6.24 -11.54
C LEU A 35 -1.61 7.62 -12.04
N VAL A 36 -0.31 7.88 -11.98
CA VAL A 36 0.35 9.04 -12.60
C VAL A 36 0.78 8.69 -14.02
N SER A 37 1.24 7.45 -14.23
CA SER A 37 1.64 6.95 -15.55
C SER A 37 1.52 5.43 -15.63
N GLY A 38 1.40 4.89 -16.85
CA GLY A 38 1.28 3.45 -17.11
C GLY A 38 -0.08 2.87 -16.79
N GLU A 39 -0.11 1.59 -16.45
CA GLU A 39 -1.33 0.80 -16.26
C GLU A 39 -1.28 0.02 -14.93
N PRO A 40 -2.43 -0.41 -14.38
CA PRO A 40 -2.48 -1.30 -13.24
C PRO A 40 -1.74 -2.61 -13.48
N PRO A 41 -1.25 -3.28 -12.41
CA PRO A 41 -0.62 -4.59 -12.57
C PRO A 41 -1.69 -5.63 -12.90
N THR A 42 -1.54 -6.32 -14.02
CA THR A 42 -2.51 -7.31 -14.52
C THR A 42 -2.02 -8.75 -14.41
N ASN A 43 -0.75 -8.94 -14.12
CA ASN A 43 -0.16 -10.26 -14.05
C ASN A 43 0.94 -10.38 -12.97
N ILE A 44 1.41 -11.61 -12.77
CA ILE A 44 2.36 -11.99 -11.70
C ILE A 44 3.78 -11.42 -11.86
N LYS A 45 4.07 -10.71 -12.93
CA LYS A 45 5.39 -10.13 -13.25
C LYS A 45 5.35 -8.60 -13.28
N GLU A 46 4.23 -8.00 -12.94
CA GLU A 46 4.03 -6.56 -12.94
C GLU A 46 3.95 -6.00 -11.52
N VAL A 47 4.40 -4.76 -11.39
CA VAL A 47 4.33 -3.97 -10.17
C VAL A 47 4.03 -2.52 -10.51
N VAL A 48 3.20 -1.88 -9.72
CA VAL A 48 3.07 -0.42 -9.69
C VAL A 48 3.88 0.11 -8.54
N MET A 49 4.68 1.14 -8.80
CA MET A 49 5.56 1.78 -7.82
C MET A 49 5.01 3.13 -7.41
N ASP A 50 5.25 3.56 -6.18
CA ASP A 50 4.92 4.92 -5.77
C ASP A 50 5.79 5.96 -6.48
N VAL A 51 5.21 7.14 -6.71
CA VAL A 51 5.83 8.22 -7.48
C VAL A 51 7.13 8.71 -6.84
N LEU A 52 7.17 8.83 -5.51
CA LEU A 52 8.36 9.35 -4.82
C LEU A 52 9.55 8.40 -4.94
N THR A 53 9.31 7.10 -4.82
CA THR A 53 10.34 6.07 -5.04
C THR A 53 10.80 6.07 -6.50
N ALA A 54 9.86 6.18 -7.44
CA ALA A 54 10.21 6.24 -8.87
C ALA A 54 11.08 7.47 -9.18
N GLU A 55 10.74 8.65 -8.69
CA GLU A 55 11.52 9.89 -8.86
C GLU A 55 12.91 9.79 -8.23
N ASN A 56 12.99 9.35 -6.97
CA ASN A 56 14.25 9.26 -6.24
C ASN A 56 15.27 8.32 -6.88
N HIS A 57 14.79 7.27 -7.55
CA HIS A 57 15.64 6.26 -8.18
C HIS A 57 15.70 6.36 -9.71
N GLY A 58 14.93 7.28 -10.30
CA GLY A 58 14.87 7.49 -11.74
C GLY A 58 14.18 6.33 -12.48
N PHE A 59 13.22 5.64 -11.84
CA PHE A 59 12.46 4.58 -12.47
C PHE A 59 11.40 5.12 -13.41
N VAL A 60 11.19 4.39 -14.51
CA VAL A 60 10.12 4.66 -15.46
C VAL A 60 9.32 3.38 -15.75
N VAL A 61 8.12 3.55 -16.30
CA VAL A 61 7.30 2.42 -16.77
C VAL A 61 8.08 1.59 -17.80
N GLY A 62 8.10 0.28 -17.60
CA GLY A 62 8.85 -0.68 -18.41
C GLY A 62 10.20 -1.11 -17.80
N ASP A 63 10.71 -0.40 -16.79
CA ASP A 63 11.91 -0.80 -16.08
C ASP A 63 11.69 -2.08 -15.28
N LYS A 64 12.79 -2.78 -15.00
CA LYS A 64 12.78 -3.97 -14.15
C LYS A 64 13.28 -3.63 -12.76
N VAL A 65 12.55 -4.10 -11.76
CA VAL A 65 12.93 -3.98 -10.35
C VAL A 65 12.95 -5.36 -9.71
N THR A 66 13.90 -5.58 -8.82
CA THR A 66 13.97 -6.79 -8.01
C THR A 66 13.41 -6.48 -6.62
N VAL A 67 12.36 -7.20 -6.24
CA VAL A 67 11.71 -7.10 -4.93
C VAL A 67 12.14 -8.26 -4.07
N LEU A 68 12.61 -7.96 -2.86
CA LEU A 68 12.92 -8.96 -1.85
C LEU A 68 11.74 -9.02 -0.87
N ALA A 69 10.84 -9.97 -1.09
CA ALA A 69 9.76 -10.31 -0.18
C ALA A 69 10.00 -11.74 0.32
N GLY A 70 10.29 -11.87 1.61
CA GLY A 70 10.72 -13.16 2.17
C GLY A 70 12.16 -13.54 1.78
N ALA A 71 12.41 -14.83 1.57
CA ALA A 71 13.77 -15.36 1.36
C ALA A 71 14.25 -15.32 -0.10
N THR A 72 13.38 -15.11 -1.07
CA THR A 72 13.73 -15.21 -2.50
C THR A 72 13.44 -13.93 -3.24
N PRO A 73 14.47 -13.29 -3.83
CA PRO A 73 14.27 -12.12 -4.69
C PRO A 73 13.45 -12.49 -5.93
N ALA A 74 12.56 -11.60 -6.35
CA ALA A 74 11.77 -11.75 -7.57
C ALA A 74 11.82 -10.48 -8.40
N THR A 75 12.01 -10.63 -9.71
CA THR A 75 12.07 -9.50 -10.65
C THR A 75 10.70 -9.24 -11.25
N PHE A 76 10.32 -7.97 -11.25
CA PHE A 76 9.07 -7.45 -11.80
C PHE A 76 9.36 -6.35 -12.82
N THR A 77 8.40 -6.14 -13.73
CA THR A 77 8.39 -4.99 -14.64
C THR A 77 7.48 -3.91 -14.04
N ILE A 78 7.92 -2.68 -13.99
CA ILE A 78 7.08 -1.54 -13.58
C ILE A 78 6.02 -1.34 -14.65
N SER A 79 4.76 -1.66 -14.33
CA SER A 79 3.61 -1.45 -15.22
C SER A 79 3.03 -0.06 -15.10
N GLY A 80 3.19 0.57 -13.93
CA GLY A 80 2.69 1.91 -13.66
C GLY A 80 3.40 2.57 -12.49
N ILE A 81 3.20 3.89 -12.40
CA ILE A 81 3.64 4.73 -11.29
C ILE A 81 2.39 5.37 -10.72
N ALA A 82 2.23 5.35 -9.39
CA ALA A 82 1.04 5.82 -8.71
C ALA A 82 1.36 6.74 -7.53
N GLU A 83 0.43 7.62 -7.20
CA GLU A 83 0.45 8.46 -6.01
C GLU A 83 -0.65 8.06 -5.02
N PHE A 84 -0.38 8.23 -3.73
CA PHE A 84 -1.35 7.96 -2.67
C PHE A 84 -2.13 9.24 -2.34
N ALA A 85 -3.45 9.22 -2.53
CA ALA A 85 -4.34 10.33 -2.17
C ALA A 85 -3.83 11.71 -2.61
N SER A 86 -3.17 11.80 -3.78
CA SER A 86 -2.57 13.04 -4.35
C SER A 86 -1.47 13.69 -3.50
N VAL A 87 -0.85 12.94 -2.58
CA VAL A 87 0.24 13.44 -1.71
C VAL A 87 1.58 12.73 -1.96
N GLY A 88 1.68 11.97 -3.03
CA GLY A 88 2.87 11.21 -3.36
C GLY A 88 2.95 9.89 -2.59
N SER A 89 3.84 9.81 -1.61
CA SER A 89 4.01 8.59 -0.80
C SER A 89 3.82 8.88 0.69
N PRO A 90 3.00 8.11 1.42
CA PRO A 90 2.74 8.35 2.84
C PRO A 90 4.03 8.25 3.66
N GLY A 91 4.38 9.32 4.39
CA GLY A 91 5.53 9.35 5.30
C GLY A 91 6.89 9.10 4.64
N GLY A 92 7.01 9.23 3.32
CA GLY A 92 8.24 8.94 2.58
C GLY A 92 8.55 7.44 2.44
N ALA A 93 7.60 6.58 2.76
CA ALA A 93 7.74 5.12 2.61
C ALA A 93 7.75 4.72 1.13
N THR A 94 8.42 3.62 0.82
CA THR A 94 8.37 2.97 -0.49
C THR A 94 7.18 2.03 -0.56
N PHE A 95 6.39 2.13 -1.63
CA PHE A 95 5.27 1.21 -1.88
C PHE A 95 5.44 0.47 -3.21
N ALA A 96 5.24 -0.83 -3.15
CA ALA A 96 5.19 -1.71 -4.32
C ALA A 96 3.82 -2.42 -4.34
N LEU A 97 3.02 -2.13 -5.36
CA LEU A 97 1.65 -2.59 -5.48
C LEU A 97 1.55 -3.67 -6.56
N PHE A 98 1.04 -4.83 -6.19
CA PHE A 98 0.99 -6.01 -7.04
C PHE A 98 -0.45 -6.41 -7.38
N GLU A 99 -0.60 -7.23 -8.40
CA GLU A 99 -1.84 -7.98 -8.59
C GLU A 99 -2.19 -8.77 -7.30
N PHE A 100 -3.46 -8.86 -6.94
CA PHE A 100 -3.93 -9.35 -5.65
C PHE A 100 -3.35 -10.71 -5.24
N LYS A 101 -3.42 -11.70 -6.13
CA LYS A 101 -2.87 -13.05 -5.84
C LYS A 101 -1.35 -13.05 -5.74
N THR A 102 -0.71 -12.16 -6.46
CA THR A 102 0.74 -11.97 -6.41
C THR A 102 1.16 -11.37 -5.07
N ALA A 103 0.46 -10.33 -4.59
CA ALA A 103 0.66 -9.77 -3.26
C ALA A 103 0.50 -10.83 -2.17
N GLN A 104 -0.60 -11.58 -2.18
CA GLN A 104 -0.84 -12.66 -1.21
C GLN A 104 0.29 -13.72 -1.19
N ARG A 105 0.83 -14.05 -2.37
CA ARG A 105 1.94 -15.01 -2.46
C ARG A 105 3.25 -14.44 -1.93
N LEU A 106 3.56 -13.18 -2.25
CA LEU A 106 4.80 -12.52 -1.84
C LEU A 106 4.84 -12.26 -0.32
N LEU A 107 3.68 -11.93 0.25
CA LEU A 107 3.53 -11.58 1.66
C LEU A 107 3.17 -12.79 2.54
N ASP A 108 3.18 -14.01 1.99
CA ASP A 108 2.78 -15.26 2.65
C ASP A 108 1.37 -15.20 3.28
N SER A 109 0.46 -14.49 2.61
CA SER A 109 -0.91 -14.24 3.08
C SER A 109 -1.97 -14.91 2.21
N ARG A 110 -1.67 -16.08 1.63
CA ARG A 110 -2.59 -16.79 0.73
C ARG A 110 -3.92 -17.10 1.40
N GLY A 111 -5.00 -16.67 0.74
CA GLY A 111 -6.37 -16.87 1.23
C GLY A 111 -6.73 -15.98 2.42
N LYS A 112 -5.90 -15.00 2.75
CA LYS A 112 -6.13 -14.02 3.80
C LYS A 112 -6.11 -12.61 3.23
N VAL A 113 -6.79 -11.71 3.92
CA VAL A 113 -6.79 -10.27 3.66
C VAL A 113 -6.70 -9.53 4.99
N ASP A 114 -6.00 -8.42 5.01
CA ASP A 114 -5.85 -7.59 6.21
C ASP A 114 -6.99 -6.56 6.31
N LEU A 115 -7.53 -6.15 5.16
CA LEU A 115 -8.56 -5.13 5.07
C LEU A 115 -9.55 -5.45 3.95
N ILE A 116 -10.84 -5.25 4.24
CA ILE A 116 -11.92 -5.32 3.26
C ILE A 116 -12.63 -3.97 3.25
N ASN A 117 -12.50 -3.22 2.17
CA ASN A 117 -13.23 -1.99 1.95
C ASN A 117 -14.61 -2.26 1.38
N VAL A 118 -15.65 -1.83 2.08
CA VAL A 118 -17.04 -1.96 1.63
C VAL A 118 -17.58 -0.58 1.27
N VAL A 119 -17.98 -0.42 0.03
CA VAL A 119 -18.62 0.82 -0.44
C VAL A 119 -20.12 0.62 -0.48
N ILE A 120 -20.84 1.45 0.26
CA ILE A 120 -22.30 1.42 0.30
C ILE A 120 -22.81 2.22 -0.89
N VAL A 121 -23.53 1.54 -1.79
CA VAL A 121 -24.21 2.17 -2.93
C VAL A 121 -25.71 2.29 -2.61
N ASN A 122 -26.34 3.33 -3.11
CA ASN A 122 -27.74 3.68 -2.84
C ASN A 122 -28.00 4.10 -1.36
N ASN A 123 -29.25 4.24 -0.99
CA ASN A 123 -29.65 4.80 0.31
C ASN A 123 -29.70 3.75 1.45
N PHE A 124 -28.75 2.81 1.49
CA PHE A 124 -28.67 1.91 2.62
C PHE A 124 -28.10 2.63 3.85
N ASP A 125 -28.66 2.34 5.02
CA ASP A 125 -28.12 2.86 6.28
C ASP A 125 -26.80 2.18 6.62
N ILE A 126 -25.80 2.98 6.96
CA ILE A 126 -24.45 2.49 7.26
C ILE A 126 -24.44 1.57 8.49
N ASN A 127 -25.30 1.86 9.49
CA ASN A 127 -25.35 1.05 10.71
C ASN A 127 -25.99 -0.31 10.45
N ASP A 128 -27.00 -0.35 9.56
CA ASP A 128 -27.63 -1.62 9.16
C ASP A 128 -26.60 -2.49 8.41
N VAL A 129 -25.84 -1.92 7.47
CA VAL A 129 -24.80 -2.65 6.74
C VAL A 129 -23.71 -3.14 7.71
N LYS A 130 -23.22 -2.27 8.60
CA LYS A 130 -22.25 -2.61 9.64
C LYS A 130 -22.74 -3.78 10.51
N TYR A 131 -23.98 -3.72 10.96
CA TYR A 131 -24.62 -4.79 11.75
C TYR A 131 -24.72 -6.12 10.99
N GLN A 132 -25.07 -6.08 9.71
CA GLN A 132 -25.14 -7.31 8.90
C GLN A 132 -23.77 -7.93 8.69
N ILE A 133 -22.74 -7.13 8.43
CA ILE A 133 -21.37 -7.60 8.27
C ILE A 133 -20.83 -8.18 9.58
N SER A 134 -21.09 -7.54 10.71
CA SER A 134 -20.62 -8.02 12.02
C SER A 134 -21.19 -9.39 12.44
N LYS A 135 -22.29 -9.82 11.81
CA LYS A 135 -22.86 -11.15 12.02
C LYS A 135 -22.16 -12.27 11.24
N LEU A 136 -21.39 -11.94 10.21
CA LEU A 136 -20.76 -12.94 9.36
C LEU A 136 -19.63 -13.66 10.11
N ASP A 137 -18.82 -12.92 10.87
CA ASP A 137 -17.78 -13.47 11.71
C ASP A 137 -17.41 -12.44 12.79
N SER A 138 -17.92 -12.65 14.00
CA SER A 138 -17.76 -11.69 15.10
C SER A 138 -16.42 -11.83 15.83
N GLU A 139 -15.68 -12.91 15.60
CA GLU A 139 -14.44 -13.19 16.33
C GLU A 139 -13.21 -12.54 15.67
N PHE A 140 -13.23 -12.42 14.32
CA PHE A 140 -12.08 -11.96 13.54
C PHE A 140 -12.30 -10.64 12.81
N LEU A 141 -13.54 -10.12 12.76
CA LEU A 141 -13.87 -8.90 12.03
C LEU A 141 -14.07 -7.71 12.98
N ASN A 142 -13.22 -6.68 12.82
CA ASN A 142 -13.49 -5.36 13.36
C ASN A 142 -14.15 -4.51 12.26
N VAL A 143 -15.45 -4.24 12.39
CA VAL A 143 -16.23 -3.50 11.40
C VAL A 143 -16.37 -2.06 11.86
N ILE A 144 -15.64 -1.17 11.19
CA ILE A 144 -15.65 0.27 11.47
C ILE A 144 -16.09 1.04 10.23
N ASN A 145 -16.68 2.20 10.41
CA ASN A 145 -16.96 3.11 9.31
C ASN A 145 -15.78 4.07 9.06
N ALA A 146 -15.84 4.82 7.95
CA ALA A 146 -14.76 5.72 7.57
C ALA A 146 -14.46 6.82 8.63
N GLN A 147 -15.46 7.28 9.39
CA GLN A 147 -15.27 8.26 10.45
C GLN A 147 -14.58 7.63 11.67
N GLU A 148 -14.97 6.43 12.05
CA GLU A 148 -14.30 5.65 13.10
C GLU A 148 -12.84 5.35 12.72
N ALA A 149 -12.60 4.91 11.49
CA ALA A 149 -11.25 4.68 10.99
C ALA A 149 -10.37 5.95 11.04
N ALA A 150 -10.91 7.09 10.62
CA ALA A 150 -10.21 8.37 10.69
C ALA A 150 -9.91 8.79 12.14
N ALA A 151 -10.84 8.56 13.06
CA ALA A 151 -10.66 8.84 14.48
C ALA A 151 -9.56 7.95 15.10
N GLU A 152 -9.56 6.65 14.81
CA GLU A 152 -8.52 5.72 15.27
C GLU A 152 -7.13 6.11 14.76
N GLN A 153 -7.03 6.55 13.50
CA GLN A 153 -5.77 7.05 12.95
C GLN A 153 -5.30 8.34 13.65
N ALA A 154 -6.21 9.27 13.88
CA ALA A 154 -5.90 10.53 14.57
C ALA A 154 -5.41 10.27 16.02
N ASP A 155 -6.05 9.35 16.73
CA ASP A 155 -5.64 8.96 18.09
C ASP A 155 -4.28 8.26 18.09
N SER A 156 -3.99 7.42 17.12
CA SER A 156 -2.69 6.76 16.98
C SER A 156 -1.56 7.78 16.73
N ILE A 157 -1.80 8.78 15.88
CA ILE A 157 -0.86 9.88 15.63
C ILE A 157 -0.64 10.70 16.90
N LYS A 158 -1.72 11.03 17.63
CA LYS A 158 -1.63 11.78 18.88
C LYS A 158 -0.81 11.02 19.93
N GLN A 159 -1.07 9.72 20.12
CA GLN A 159 -0.28 8.90 21.04
C GLN A 159 1.20 8.87 20.67
N GLY A 160 1.52 8.76 19.37
CA GLY A 160 2.89 8.86 18.87
C GLY A 160 3.55 10.19 19.21
N LEU A 161 2.85 11.32 19.01
CA LEU A 161 3.34 12.65 19.35
C LEU A 161 3.52 12.83 20.86
N ASP A 162 2.60 12.34 21.68
CA ASP A 162 2.69 12.40 23.14
C ASP A 162 3.88 11.57 23.65
N PHE A 163 4.15 10.42 23.05
CA PHE A 163 5.32 9.62 23.33
C PHE A 163 6.63 10.37 23.01
N PHE A 164 6.72 11.00 21.83
CA PHE A 164 7.87 11.83 21.45
C PHE A 164 8.07 13.02 22.41
N ASN A 165 7.00 13.73 22.73
CA ASN A 165 7.06 14.84 23.70
C ASN A 165 7.54 14.37 25.08
N THR A 166 7.12 13.19 25.52
CA THR A 166 7.56 12.60 26.79
C THR A 166 9.06 12.30 26.75
N ILE A 167 9.55 11.70 25.66
CA ILE A 167 10.99 11.46 25.48
C ILE A 167 11.77 12.77 25.51
N LEU A 168 11.35 13.76 24.72
CA LEU A 168 12.03 15.06 24.66
C LEU A 168 12.10 15.75 26.03
N ASN A 169 11.03 15.67 26.83
CA ASN A 169 11.01 16.24 28.17
C ASN A 169 11.89 15.50 29.19
N VAL A 170 12.22 14.22 28.95
CA VAL A 170 13.13 13.45 29.80
C VAL A 170 14.60 13.79 29.53
N PHE A 171 14.90 14.20 28.29
CA PHE A 171 16.27 14.53 27.84
C PHE A 171 16.58 16.04 27.83
N ALA A 172 15.62 16.90 28.18
CA ALA A 172 15.79 18.35 28.30
C ALA A 172 16.08 18.76 29.76
#